data_6539a64c75f9ae0c65c1ae136f5c77a5
#
_entry.id   6539a64c75f9ae0c65c1ae136f5c77a5
#
_cell.length_a   1.000
_cell.length_b   1.000
_cell.length_c   1.000
_cell.angle_alpha   90.00
_cell.angle_beta   90.00
_cell.angle_gamma   90.00
#
_symmetry.space_group_name_H-M   'P 1'
#
loop_
_entity.id
_entity.type
_entity.pdbx_description
1 polymer ?
#
loop_
_entity_poly.entity_id
_entity_poly.type
_entity_poly.pdbx_seq_one_letter_code
_entity_poly.pdbx_strand_id
1 'polypeptide(L)'
;MIDSATLTYAPFVDSRGKHNPDFTTGQSGKLLIGTDANGKKYLIKHCYPHNAANEFVGCWLAKKLDIPAPNAFLLSPNKAFQSRFAVAIEFLDLKPFDKKAVSHPDDLIAQFVLAALIAQEDRIQLKVVDNHIVSFDFSESFCISKLDLILGLIRQHTSFAQDCAVGILRQQLSAFQKSLTRVKFNHPAFAQAYNLDCEEMCKTATAISKRVLRIAENEIRFMSEELEKLFPMEISVYYEECIFAMQEHIKSFQ
;
A
#
# COMPACT_ATOMS: atom_id res chain seq x y z
N MET A 1 -6.95 6.81 11.95
CA MET A 1 -5.81 7.78 11.98
C MET A 1 -5.21 7.81 13.39
N ILE A 2 -3.88 7.95 13.51
CA ILE A 2 -3.19 8.16 14.80
C ILE A 2 -2.95 9.67 14.97
N ASP A 3 -3.18 10.19 16.19
CA ASP A 3 -2.76 11.55 16.51
C ASP A 3 -1.22 11.58 16.66
N SER A 4 -0.57 12.27 15.78
CA SER A 4 0.90 12.37 15.73
C SER A 4 1.48 13.03 16.99
N ALA A 5 0.70 13.84 17.73
CA ALA A 5 1.15 14.47 18.97
C ALA A 5 1.31 13.45 20.12
N THR A 6 0.72 12.26 20.01
CA THR A 6 0.84 11.20 21.03
C THR A 6 2.09 10.33 20.87
N LEU A 7 2.88 10.57 19.83
CA LEU A 7 4.10 9.81 19.54
C LEU A 7 5.35 10.62 19.90
N THR A 8 6.36 9.93 20.44
CA THR A 8 7.73 10.44 20.52
C THR A 8 8.49 10.01 19.27
N TYR A 9 9.39 10.85 18.76
CA TYR A 9 10.09 10.62 17.51
C TYR A 9 11.59 10.51 17.70
N ALA A 10 12.19 9.53 16.99
CA ALA A 10 13.64 9.38 16.86
C ALA A 10 14.00 9.15 15.38
N PRO A 11 15.20 9.52 14.94
CA PRO A 11 15.67 9.15 13.60
C PRO A 11 15.66 7.65 13.40
N PHE A 12 15.27 7.21 12.20
CA PHE A 12 15.42 5.80 11.84
C PHE A 12 16.92 5.47 11.64
N VAL A 13 17.36 4.41 12.31
CA VAL A 13 18.73 3.88 12.20
C VAL A 13 18.59 2.46 11.63
N ASP A 14 19.31 2.17 10.55
CA ASP A 14 19.28 0.85 9.93
C ASP A 14 19.90 -0.23 10.83
N SER A 15 19.72 -1.51 10.49
CA SER A 15 20.24 -2.65 11.24
C SER A 15 21.78 -2.68 11.38
N ARG A 16 22.50 -1.81 10.67
CA ARG A 16 23.97 -1.66 10.75
C ARG A 16 24.40 -0.56 11.70
N GLY A 17 23.44 0.09 12.38
CA GLY A 17 23.71 1.18 13.31
C GLY A 17 24.23 2.44 12.61
N LYS A 18 24.22 2.51 11.30
CA LYS A 18 24.62 3.70 10.56
C LYS A 18 23.42 4.63 10.44
N HIS A 19 23.56 5.78 11.02
CA HIS A 19 22.78 6.96 10.65
C HIS A 19 23.26 7.35 9.25
N ASN A 20 22.77 6.64 8.24
CA ASN A 20 23.08 7.01 6.87
C ASN A 20 22.10 8.11 6.46
N PRO A 21 22.55 9.36 6.26
CA PRO A 21 21.67 10.43 5.78
C PRO A 21 20.98 10.07 4.46
N ASP A 22 21.58 9.18 3.64
CA ASP A 22 20.99 8.69 2.40
C ASP A 22 19.90 7.62 2.64
N PHE A 23 19.86 6.94 3.79
CA PHE A 23 18.79 6.02 4.18
C PHE A 23 17.72 6.64 5.08
N THR A 24 17.97 7.83 5.63
CA THR A 24 16.94 8.66 6.27
C THR A 24 16.07 9.36 5.23
N THR A 25 16.52 9.41 3.98
CA THR A 25 15.75 9.79 2.80
C THR A 25 15.54 8.54 1.96
N GLY A 26 14.44 7.80 2.19
CA GLY A 26 13.93 6.95 1.12
C GLY A 26 13.73 7.82 -0.13
N GLN A 27 13.65 7.24 -1.34
CA GLN A 27 13.41 7.99 -2.58
C GLN A 27 12.17 8.89 -2.47
N SER A 28 11.24 8.58 -1.57
CA SER A 28 9.96 9.25 -1.35
C SER A 28 9.85 10.07 -0.07
N GLY A 29 10.89 10.23 0.75
CA GLY A 29 10.83 11.05 1.97
C GLY A 29 11.70 10.58 3.13
N LYS A 30 11.63 11.29 4.26
CA LYS A 30 12.38 10.96 5.48
C LYS A 30 11.67 9.89 6.30
N LEU A 31 12.48 9.05 6.97
CA LEU A 31 12.02 8.00 7.86
C LEU A 31 12.32 8.37 9.33
N LEU A 32 11.34 8.16 10.20
CA LEU A 32 11.47 8.30 11.64
C LEU A 32 10.94 7.04 12.34
N ILE A 33 11.35 6.82 13.56
CA ILE A 33 10.69 5.90 14.48
C ILE A 33 9.76 6.72 15.38
N GLY A 34 8.47 6.42 15.34
CA GLY A 34 7.48 6.90 16.28
C GLY A 34 7.25 5.86 17.37
N THR A 35 7.20 6.27 18.63
CA THR A 35 6.90 5.38 19.76
C THR A 35 5.71 5.94 20.52
N ASP A 36 4.68 5.11 20.75
CA ASP A 36 3.52 5.50 21.54
C ASP A 36 3.77 5.35 23.07
N ALA A 37 2.79 5.75 23.87
CA ALA A 37 2.86 5.71 25.34
C ALA A 37 3.02 4.28 25.90
N ASN A 38 2.67 3.25 25.13
CA ASN A 38 2.80 1.83 25.49
C ASN A 38 4.14 1.22 25.03
N GLY A 39 5.00 2.02 24.41
CA GLY A 39 6.28 1.57 23.87
C GLY A 39 6.17 0.89 22.50
N LYS A 40 4.99 0.85 21.88
CA LYS A 40 4.81 0.31 20.53
C LYS A 40 5.47 1.23 19.52
N LYS A 41 6.27 0.64 18.62
CA LYS A 41 7.04 1.36 17.62
C LYS A 41 6.38 1.31 16.25
N TYR A 42 6.57 2.38 15.50
CA TYR A 42 6.11 2.56 14.13
C TYR A 42 7.23 3.14 13.27
N LEU A 43 7.36 2.65 12.05
CA LEU A 43 8.11 3.32 11.01
C LEU A 43 7.24 4.44 10.44
N ILE A 44 7.70 5.67 10.60
CA ILE A 44 6.99 6.85 10.10
C ILE A 44 7.59 7.25 8.76
N LYS A 45 6.78 7.19 7.70
CA LYS A 45 7.12 7.74 6.38
C LYS A 45 6.40 9.07 6.23
N HIS A 46 7.12 10.20 6.24
CA HIS A 46 6.58 11.51 5.89
C HIS A 46 7.03 11.85 4.46
N CYS A 47 6.12 11.70 3.53
CA CYS A 47 6.40 11.48 2.13
C CYS A 47 5.43 12.27 1.23
N TYR A 48 5.46 12.01 -0.06
CA TYR A 48 4.46 12.54 -0.98
C TYR A 48 3.06 12.03 -0.64
N PRO A 49 1.99 12.80 -0.99
CA PRO A 49 0.61 12.43 -0.65
C PRO A 49 0.22 11.04 -1.14
N HIS A 50 0.56 10.70 -2.40
CA HIS A 50 0.23 9.39 -2.97
C HIS A 50 0.92 8.23 -2.25
N ASN A 51 2.19 8.41 -1.81
CA ASN A 51 2.88 7.37 -1.07
C ASN A 51 2.18 7.08 0.27
N ALA A 52 1.75 8.12 1.01
CA ALA A 52 1.04 7.93 2.27
C ALA A 52 -0.31 7.22 2.08
N ALA A 53 -1.07 7.62 1.05
CA ALA A 53 -2.36 7.01 0.74
C ALA A 53 -2.19 5.56 0.24
N ASN A 54 -1.25 5.31 -0.67
CA ASN A 54 -0.97 3.97 -1.20
C ASN A 54 -0.53 2.99 -0.12
N GLU A 55 0.37 3.41 0.79
CA GLU A 55 0.79 2.57 1.93
C GLU A 55 -0.39 2.22 2.83
N PHE A 56 -1.22 3.20 3.16
CA PHE A 56 -2.39 2.97 3.99
C PHE A 56 -3.38 2.01 3.32
N VAL A 57 -3.76 2.26 2.07
CA VAL A 57 -4.75 1.44 1.35
C VAL A 57 -4.19 0.06 1.02
N GLY A 58 -2.91 -0.04 0.64
CA GLY A 58 -2.25 -1.32 0.36
C GLY A 58 -2.21 -2.24 1.58
N CYS A 59 -1.83 -1.71 2.75
CA CYS A 59 -1.84 -2.46 4.01
C CYS A 59 -3.27 -2.83 4.45
N TRP A 60 -4.23 -1.90 4.28
CA TRP A 60 -5.64 -2.16 4.57
C TRP A 60 -6.18 -3.30 3.68
N LEU A 61 -5.90 -3.26 2.38
CA LEU A 61 -6.33 -4.31 1.44
C LEU A 61 -5.67 -5.65 1.76
N ALA A 62 -4.37 -5.68 2.05
CA ALA A 62 -3.68 -6.90 2.47
C ALA A 62 -4.41 -7.57 3.64
N LYS A 63 -4.75 -6.79 4.67
CA LYS A 63 -5.51 -7.28 5.83
C LYS A 63 -6.88 -7.83 5.44
N LYS A 64 -7.61 -7.18 4.52
CA LYS A 64 -8.92 -7.65 4.03
C LYS A 64 -8.83 -8.93 3.21
N LEU A 65 -7.70 -9.19 2.61
CA LEU A 65 -7.41 -10.39 1.85
C LEU A 65 -6.75 -11.50 2.69
N ASP A 66 -6.60 -11.32 4.00
CA ASP A 66 -5.84 -12.22 4.89
C ASP A 66 -4.41 -12.48 4.37
N ILE A 67 -3.76 -11.44 3.87
CA ILE A 67 -2.38 -11.47 3.38
C ILE A 67 -1.46 -10.86 4.44
N PRO A 68 -0.39 -11.56 4.86
CA PRO A 68 0.54 -11.03 5.86
C PRO A 68 1.17 -9.70 5.41
N ALA A 69 0.92 -8.63 6.16
CA ALA A 69 1.45 -7.29 5.93
C ALA A 69 1.44 -6.49 7.26
N PRO A 70 2.27 -5.46 7.41
CA PRO A 70 2.21 -4.58 8.57
C PRO A 70 0.89 -3.80 8.60
N ASN A 71 0.44 -3.40 9.80
CA ASN A 71 -0.63 -2.41 9.90
C ASN A 71 -0.09 -1.02 9.55
N ALA A 72 -0.89 -0.24 8.81
CA ALA A 72 -0.58 1.14 8.49
C ALA A 72 -1.70 2.08 8.96
N PHE A 73 -1.30 3.27 9.39
CA PHE A 73 -2.20 4.29 9.93
C PHE A 73 -1.82 5.65 9.38
N LEU A 74 -2.78 6.42 8.89
CA LEU A 74 -2.53 7.82 8.57
C LEU A 74 -2.22 8.60 9.85
N LEU A 75 -1.32 9.57 9.74
CA LEU A 75 -0.95 10.45 10.85
C LEU A 75 -1.52 11.84 10.66
N SER A 76 -1.98 12.46 11.74
CA SER A 76 -2.31 13.87 11.73
C SER A 76 -1.06 14.71 11.41
N PRO A 77 -1.18 15.89 10.77
CA PRO A 77 -0.04 16.76 10.48
C PRO A 77 0.72 17.13 11.77
N ASN A 78 2.07 17.13 11.69
CA ASN A 78 2.94 17.48 12.80
C ASN A 78 4.11 18.33 12.33
N LYS A 79 4.58 19.27 13.17
CA LYS A 79 5.75 20.12 12.89
C LYS A 79 7.06 19.32 12.78
N ALA A 80 7.12 18.13 13.36
CA ALA A 80 8.27 17.22 13.21
C ALA A 80 8.40 16.65 11.78
N PHE A 81 7.34 16.73 10.98
CA PHE A 81 7.34 16.23 9.61
C PHE A 81 7.67 17.35 8.61
N GLN A 82 8.46 17.02 7.60
CA GLN A 82 8.71 17.94 6.48
C GLN A 82 7.52 18.00 5.50
N SER A 83 6.66 16.97 5.54
CA SER A 83 5.46 16.87 4.73
C SER A 83 4.21 16.93 5.62
N ARG A 84 3.12 17.48 5.09
CA ARG A 84 1.79 17.40 5.70
C ARG A 84 1.27 15.96 5.74
N PHE A 85 1.75 15.10 4.84
CA PHE A 85 1.29 13.73 4.67
C PHE A 85 2.29 12.76 5.27
N ALA A 86 1.81 11.93 6.18
CA ALA A 86 2.62 10.90 6.81
C ALA A 86 1.77 9.67 7.12
N VAL A 87 2.44 8.52 7.10
CA VAL A 87 1.88 7.22 7.46
C VAL A 87 2.75 6.55 8.50
N ALA A 88 2.14 5.98 9.53
CA ALA A 88 2.77 5.14 10.52
C ALA A 88 2.57 3.69 10.13
N ILE A 89 3.64 2.98 9.88
CA ILE A 89 3.64 1.54 9.57
C ILE A 89 4.14 0.81 10.81
N GLU A 90 3.42 -0.19 11.27
CA GLU A 90 3.81 -0.99 12.42
C GLU A 90 5.24 -1.51 12.25
N PHE A 91 6.08 -1.27 13.26
CA PHE A 91 7.48 -1.69 13.21
C PHE A 91 7.58 -3.17 13.54
N LEU A 92 7.98 -3.97 12.55
CA LEU A 92 8.12 -5.41 12.65
C LEU A 92 9.60 -5.81 12.71
N ASP A 93 9.90 -6.90 13.41
CA ASP A 93 11.23 -7.53 13.40
C ASP A 93 11.43 -8.31 12.08
N LEU A 94 11.92 -7.59 11.07
CA LEU A 94 12.04 -8.09 9.70
C LEU A 94 13.31 -8.93 9.53
N LYS A 95 13.14 -10.22 9.19
CA LYS A 95 14.25 -11.11 8.79
C LYS A 95 14.40 -11.15 7.28
N PRO A 96 15.61 -11.36 6.76
CA PRO A 96 15.83 -11.53 5.32
C PRO A 96 14.99 -12.69 4.77
N PHE A 97 14.41 -12.48 3.58
CA PHE A 97 13.74 -13.54 2.83
C PHE A 97 14.77 -14.34 2.02
N ASP A 98 14.78 -15.67 2.21
CA ASP A 98 15.60 -16.58 1.42
C ASP A 98 14.75 -17.29 0.37
N LYS A 99 15.04 -17.04 -0.90
CA LYS A 99 14.34 -17.66 -2.04
C LYS A 99 14.50 -19.19 -2.07
N LYS A 100 15.58 -19.72 -1.49
CA LYS A 100 15.91 -21.15 -1.52
C LYS A 100 15.20 -21.93 -0.41
N ALA A 101 14.69 -21.23 0.59
CA ALA A 101 14.04 -21.81 1.78
C ALA A 101 12.64 -21.22 1.98
N VAL A 102 11.78 -21.34 0.96
CA VAL A 102 10.38 -20.87 1.05
C VAL A 102 9.61 -21.87 1.90
N SER A 103 9.39 -21.54 3.17
CA SER A 103 8.63 -22.38 4.12
C SER A 103 7.11 -22.23 3.95
N HIS A 104 6.63 -21.10 3.44
CA HIS A 104 5.22 -20.78 3.25
C HIS A 104 4.96 -20.30 1.81
N PRO A 105 4.81 -21.23 0.84
CA PRO A 105 4.58 -20.86 -0.56
C PRO A 105 3.26 -20.08 -0.74
N ASP A 106 2.24 -20.34 0.06
CA ASP A 106 0.96 -19.64 -0.02
C ASP A 106 1.10 -18.15 0.34
N ASP A 107 1.93 -17.81 1.34
CA ASP A 107 2.22 -16.42 1.65
C ASP A 107 2.91 -15.72 0.47
N LEU A 108 3.87 -16.39 -0.17
CA LEU A 108 4.56 -15.84 -1.34
C LEU A 108 3.58 -15.60 -2.50
N ILE A 109 2.68 -16.57 -2.76
CA ILE A 109 1.63 -16.44 -3.78
C ILE A 109 0.69 -15.30 -3.40
N ALA A 110 0.35 -15.15 -2.12
CA ALA A 110 -0.50 -14.08 -1.63
C ALA A 110 0.13 -12.69 -1.86
N GLN A 111 1.44 -12.54 -1.60
CA GLN A 111 2.16 -11.29 -1.89
C GLN A 111 2.17 -10.96 -3.39
N PHE A 112 2.33 -11.98 -4.24
CA PHE A 112 2.25 -11.81 -5.69
C PHE A 112 0.84 -11.35 -6.12
N VAL A 113 -0.22 -11.96 -5.56
CA VAL A 113 -1.61 -11.56 -5.84
C VAL A 113 -1.87 -10.12 -5.42
N LEU A 114 -1.43 -9.74 -4.21
CA LEU A 114 -1.60 -8.38 -3.71
C LEU A 114 -0.94 -7.36 -4.64
N ALA A 115 0.33 -7.57 -4.98
CA ALA A 115 1.07 -6.68 -5.87
C ALA A 115 0.41 -6.53 -7.24
N ALA A 116 -0.13 -7.63 -7.79
CA ALA A 116 -0.87 -7.60 -9.05
C ALA A 116 -2.18 -6.82 -8.95
N LEU A 117 -2.94 -7.00 -7.86
CA LEU A 117 -4.21 -6.32 -7.65
C LEU A 117 -4.05 -4.81 -7.43
N ILE A 118 -3.03 -4.39 -6.68
CA ILE A 118 -2.77 -2.96 -6.44
C ILE A 118 -1.98 -2.29 -7.56
N ALA A 119 -1.67 -3.01 -8.64
CA ALA A 119 -0.83 -2.52 -9.74
C ALA A 119 0.50 -1.93 -9.25
N GLN A 120 1.20 -2.66 -8.37
CA GLN A 120 2.47 -2.22 -7.81
C GLN A 120 3.53 -2.12 -8.91
N GLU A 121 4.10 -0.92 -9.08
CA GLU A 121 5.10 -0.63 -10.12
C GLU A 121 6.52 -1.00 -9.67
N ASP A 122 6.80 -0.85 -8.38
CA ASP A 122 8.07 -1.18 -7.79
C ASP A 122 8.20 -2.69 -7.51
N ARG A 123 9.47 -3.11 -7.37
CA ARG A 123 9.77 -4.49 -7.00
C ARG A 123 9.20 -4.83 -5.63
N ILE A 124 8.46 -5.95 -5.54
CA ILE A 124 7.96 -6.49 -4.27
C ILE A 124 9.13 -6.71 -3.30
N GLN A 125 9.10 -6.03 -2.17
CA GLN A 125 10.07 -6.18 -1.11
C GLN A 125 9.59 -7.23 -0.11
N LEU A 126 10.20 -8.42 -0.15
CA LEU A 126 9.82 -9.56 0.70
C LEU A 126 10.74 -9.66 1.92
N LYS A 127 10.14 -9.90 3.07
CA LYS A 127 10.78 -10.22 4.35
C LYS A 127 10.04 -11.34 5.05
N VAL A 128 10.59 -11.80 6.16
CA VAL A 128 9.97 -12.81 7.02
C VAL A 128 9.72 -12.23 8.40
N VAL A 129 8.51 -12.43 8.93
CA VAL A 129 8.09 -12.07 10.29
C VAL A 129 7.33 -13.26 10.85
N ASP A 130 7.73 -13.78 12.00
CA ASP A 130 7.09 -14.90 12.69
C ASP A 130 6.81 -16.10 11.75
N ASN A 131 7.78 -16.40 10.90
CA ASN A 131 7.75 -17.42 9.83
C ASN A 131 6.81 -17.12 8.65
N HIS A 132 6.11 -15.98 8.60
CA HIS A 132 5.30 -15.55 7.47
C HIS A 132 6.09 -14.69 6.51
N ILE A 133 5.84 -14.84 5.21
CA ILE A 133 6.38 -13.94 4.19
C ILE A 133 5.49 -12.70 4.12
N VAL A 134 6.08 -11.54 4.37
CA VAL A 134 5.40 -10.25 4.32
C VAL A 134 5.99 -9.38 3.21
N SER A 135 5.16 -8.56 2.57
CA SER A 135 5.62 -7.44 1.76
C SER A 135 5.34 -6.12 2.46
N PHE A 136 6.07 -5.10 2.06
CA PHE A 136 5.91 -3.72 2.51
C PHE A 136 6.36 -2.80 1.39
N ASP A 137 6.18 -1.48 1.59
CA ASP A 137 6.50 -0.46 0.59
C ASP A 137 5.55 -0.48 -0.61
N PHE A 138 4.28 -0.18 -0.32
CA PHE A 138 3.23 -0.07 -1.34
C PHE A 138 3.14 1.34 -1.95
N SER A 139 4.16 2.18 -1.74
CA SER A 139 4.16 3.59 -2.11
C SER A 139 3.88 3.84 -3.60
N GLU A 140 4.40 3.00 -4.47
CA GLU A 140 4.22 3.08 -5.93
C GLU A 140 3.16 2.07 -6.40
N SER A 141 1.89 2.32 -6.04
CA SER A 141 0.76 1.44 -6.33
C SER A 141 -0.45 2.23 -6.83
N PHE A 142 -1.50 1.54 -7.24
CA PHE A 142 -2.79 2.11 -7.65
C PHE A 142 -2.71 3.08 -8.84
N CYS A 143 -1.62 3.12 -9.58
CA CYS A 143 -1.42 4.02 -10.74
C CYS A 143 -1.68 5.51 -10.44
N ILE A 144 -1.49 5.95 -9.18
CA ILE A 144 -1.71 7.33 -8.77
C ILE A 144 -0.39 8.05 -8.52
N SER A 145 0.08 8.83 -9.48
CA SER A 145 1.39 9.51 -9.43
C SER A 145 1.33 11.04 -9.39
N LYS A 146 0.16 11.65 -9.65
CA LYS A 146 0.01 13.11 -9.78
C LYS A 146 -0.79 13.74 -8.63
N LEU A 147 -0.78 13.12 -7.45
CA LEU A 147 -1.64 13.56 -6.35
C LEU A 147 -1.30 14.97 -5.84
N ASP A 148 -0.02 15.39 -5.87
CA ASP A 148 0.36 16.77 -5.53
C ASP A 148 -0.30 17.79 -6.45
N LEU A 149 -0.32 17.53 -7.77
CA LEU A 149 -0.98 18.39 -8.75
C LEU A 149 -2.49 18.44 -8.50
N ILE A 150 -3.12 17.28 -8.28
CA ILE A 150 -4.56 17.16 -8.00
C ILE A 150 -4.93 17.97 -6.75
N LEU A 151 -4.17 17.82 -5.66
CA LEU A 151 -4.38 18.57 -4.43
C LEU A 151 -4.16 20.07 -4.63
N GLY A 152 -3.21 20.46 -5.48
CA GLY A 152 -2.98 21.84 -5.86
C GLY A 152 -4.17 22.44 -6.61
N LEU A 153 -4.79 21.69 -7.52
CA LEU A 153 -5.99 22.09 -8.24
C LEU A 153 -7.20 22.21 -7.32
N ILE A 154 -7.47 21.22 -6.48
CA ILE A 154 -8.61 21.23 -5.53
C ILE A 154 -8.53 22.46 -4.60
N ARG A 155 -7.34 22.84 -4.13
CA ARG A 155 -7.13 24.00 -3.26
C ARG A 155 -7.42 25.36 -3.93
N GLN A 156 -7.54 25.42 -5.25
CA GLN A 156 -7.89 26.67 -5.94
C GLN A 156 -9.37 27.03 -5.79
N HIS A 157 -10.24 26.10 -5.36
CA HIS A 157 -11.67 26.29 -5.14
C HIS A 157 -12.43 26.89 -6.33
N THR A 158 -11.94 26.65 -7.56
CA THR A 158 -12.63 27.04 -8.79
C THR A 158 -13.23 25.82 -9.48
N SER A 159 -14.39 25.97 -10.11
CA SER A 159 -15.02 24.87 -10.86
C SER A 159 -14.09 24.28 -11.93
N PHE A 160 -13.39 25.15 -12.67
CA PHE A 160 -12.42 24.72 -13.68
C PHE A 160 -11.31 23.84 -13.08
N ALA A 161 -10.72 24.25 -11.95
CA ALA A 161 -9.65 23.49 -11.32
C ALA A 161 -10.16 22.15 -10.75
N GLN A 162 -11.39 22.12 -10.22
CA GLN A 162 -12.05 20.90 -9.77
C GLN A 162 -12.28 19.94 -10.95
N ASP A 163 -12.81 20.43 -12.08
CA ASP A 163 -13.01 19.62 -13.28
C ASP A 163 -11.69 19.04 -13.81
N CYS A 164 -10.61 19.84 -13.79
CA CYS A 164 -9.28 19.36 -14.14
C CYS A 164 -8.78 18.26 -13.19
N ALA A 165 -8.95 18.45 -11.87
CA ALA A 165 -8.55 17.45 -10.87
C ALA A 165 -9.29 16.13 -11.08
N VAL A 166 -10.63 16.18 -11.24
CA VAL A 166 -11.47 14.99 -11.53
C VAL A 166 -11.06 14.34 -12.86
N GLY A 167 -10.75 15.15 -13.88
CA GLY A 167 -10.28 14.64 -15.18
C GLY A 167 -8.98 13.83 -15.05
N ILE A 168 -8.01 14.32 -14.25
CA ILE A 168 -6.76 13.60 -13.98
C ILE A 168 -7.03 12.30 -13.21
N LEU A 169 -7.86 12.33 -12.17
CA LEU A 169 -8.22 11.13 -11.40
C LEU A 169 -8.88 10.07 -12.28
N ARG A 170 -9.79 10.45 -13.18
CA ARG A 170 -10.41 9.52 -14.14
C ARG A 170 -9.39 8.89 -15.08
N GLN A 171 -8.38 9.65 -15.54
CA GLN A 171 -7.31 9.08 -16.36
C GLN A 171 -6.49 8.05 -15.58
N GLN A 172 -6.16 8.33 -14.33
CA GLN A 172 -5.41 7.42 -13.48
C GLN A 172 -6.23 6.17 -13.13
N LEU A 173 -7.51 6.32 -12.84
CA LEU A 173 -8.43 5.19 -12.66
C LEU A 173 -8.52 4.31 -13.91
N SER A 174 -8.62 4.92 -15.09
CA SER A 174 -8.60 4.18 -16.36
C SER A 174 -7.28 3.42 -16.56
N ALA A 175 -6.15 4.00 -16.19
CA ALA A 175 -4.85 3.33 -16.23
C ALA A 175 -4.82 2.15 -15.25
N PHE A 176 -5.34 2.32 -14.04
CA PHE A 176 -5.47 1.26 -13.05
C PHE A 176 -6.37 0.11 -13.55
N GLN A 177 -7.56 0.41 -14.06
CA GLN A 177 -8.46 -0.59 -14.66
C GLN A 177 -7.78 -1.36 -15.80
N LYS A 178 -7.03 -0.64 -16.66
CA LYS A 178 -6.24 -1.27 -17.73
C LYS A 178 -5.12 -2.15 -17.18
N SER A 179 -4.50 -1.82 -16.06
CA SER A 179 -3.50 -2.67 -15.42
C SER A 179 -4.14 -3.98 -14.95
N LEU A 180 -5.33 -3.92 -14.34
CA LEU A 180 -6.07 -5.09 -13.89
C LEU A 180 -6.35 -6.08 -15.03
N THR A 181 -6.69 -5.60 -16.25
CA THR A 181 -6.93 -6.50 -17.40
C THR A 181 -5.69 -7.32 -17.81
N ARG A 182 -4.50 -6.92 -17.34
CA ARG A 182 -3.24 -7.63 -17.58
C ARG A 182 -2.90 -8.63 -16.47
N VAL A 183 -3.62 -8.58 -15.35
CA VAL A 183 -3.41 -9.50 -14.22
C VAL A 183 -3.69 -10.92 -14.68
N LYS A 184 -2.66 -11.76 -14.59
CA LYS A 184 -2.74 -13.19 -14.87
C LYS A 184 -2.09 -13.94 -13.73
N PHE A 185 -2.80 -14.87 -13.15
CA PHE A 185 -2.24 -15.72 -12.09
C PHE A 185 -1.47 -16.92 -12.62
N ASN A 186 -1.61 -17.24 -13.90
CA ASN A 186 -0.73 -18.19 -14.58
C ASN A 186 0.57 -17.48 -14.96
N HIS A 187 1.62 -17.65 -14.15
CA HIS A 187 2.91 -16.99 -14.33
C HIS A 187 4.07 -17.98 -14.22
N PRO A 188 4.36 -18.75 -15.30
CA PRO A 188 5.36 -19.84 -15.26
C PRO A 188 6.75 -19.38 -14.81
N ALA A 189 7.20 -18.19 -15.22
CA ALA A 189 8.51 -17.67 -14.82
C ALA A 189 8.59 -17.39 -13.30
N PHE A 190 7.48 -16.93 -12.67
CA PHE A 190 7.44 -16.76 -11.23
C PHE A 190 7.46 -18.13 -10.54
N ALA A 191 6.63 -19.06 -10.97
CA ALA A 191 6.60 -20.41 -10.43
C ALA A 191 7.99 -21.07 -10.49
N GLN A 192 8.66 -21.00 -11.63
CA GLN A 192 10.01 -21.52 -11.81
C GLN A 192 11.03 -20.82 -10.88
N ALA A 193 10.96 -19.49 -10.75
CA ALA A 193 11.91 -18.73 -9.93
C ALA A 193 11.89 -19.10 -8.44
N TYR A 194 10.77 -19.63 -7.96
CA TYR A 194 10.54 -20.01 -6.56
C TYR A 194 10.30 -21.52 -6.38
N ASN A 195 10.53 -22.32 -7.42
CA ASN A 195 10.32 -23.77 -7.41
C ASN A 195 8.89 -24.18 -6.98
N LEU A 196 7.89 -23.48 -7.51
CA LEU A 196 6.47 -23.73 -7.28
C LEU A 196 5.88 -24.51 -8.45
N ASP A 197 4.89 -25.37 -8.18
CA ASP A 197 4.03 -25.92 -9.23
C ASP A 197 3.14 -24.82 -9.80
N CYS A 198 3.17 -24.65 -11.14
CA CYS A 198 2.47 -23.53 -11.80
C CYS A 198 0.93 -23.67 -11.72
N GLU A 199 0.40 -24.89 -11.76
CA GLU A 199 -1.04 -25.13 -11.70
C GLU A 199 -1.56 -24.88 -10.28
N GLU A 200 -0.86 -25.40 -9.27
CA GLU A 200 -1.20 -25.18 -7.86
C GLU A 200 -1.09 -23.70 -7.49
N MET A 201 -0.02 -23.02 -7.94
CA MET A 201 0.13 -21.57 -7.79
C MET A 201 -1.05 -20.81 -8.38
N CYS A 202 -1.49 -21.18 -9.59
CA CYS A 202 -2.62 -20.53 -10.25
C CYS A 202 -3.94 -20.73 -9.49
N LYS A 203 -4.17 -21.96 -8.96
CA LYS A 203 -5.36 -22.27 -8.13
C LYS A 203 -5.35 -21.44 -6.84
N THR A 204 -4.24 -21.45 -6.13
CA THR A 204 -4.06 -20.69 -4.87
C THR A 204 -4.21 -19.19 -5.11
N ALA A 205 -3.56 -18.63 -6.13
CA ALA A 205 -3.66 -17.22 -6.49
C ALA A 205 -5.10 -16.82 -6.84
N THR A 206 -5.82 -17.66 -7.58
CA THR A 206 -7.23 -17.45 -7.91
C THR A 206 -8.11 -17.47 -6.66
N ALA A 207 -7.87 -18.40 -5.74
CA ALA A 207 -8.61 -18.49 -4.48
C ALA A 207 -8.38 -17.25 -3.60
N ILE A 208 -7.14 -16.78 -3.50
CA ILE A 208 -6.78 -15.57 -2.75
C ILE A 208 -7.42 -14.33 -3.39
N SER A 209 -7.30 -14.16 -4.72
CA SER A 209 -7.87 -13.01 -5.41
C SER A 209 -9.39 -12.89 -5.23
N LYS A 210 -10.10 -14.03 -5.18
CA LYS A 210 -11.55 -14.04 -4.92
C LYS A 210 -11.94 -13.50 -3.55
N ARG A 211 -11.01 -13.38 -2.60
CA ARG A 211 -11.30 -12.76 -1.30
C ARG A 211 -11.69 -11.29 -1.44
N VAL A 212 -11.25 -10.58 -2.50
CA VAL A 212 -11.66 -9.20 -2.75
C VAL A 212 -13.17 -9.06 -2.90
N LEU A 213 -13.87 -10.10 -3.39
CA LEU A 213 -15.33 -10.10 -3.53
C LEU A 213 -16.08 -10.14 -2.19
N ARG A 214 -15.38 -10.47 -1.10
CA ARG A 214 -15.96 -10.53 0.26
C ARG A 214 -15.87 -9.21 1.00
N ILE A 215 -15.11 -8.25 0.47
CA ILE A 215 -14.99 -6.92 1.07
C ILE A 215 -16.34 -6.21 0.92
N ALA A 216 -16.99 -5.96 2.03
CA ALA A 216 -18.31 -5.34 2.02
C ALA A 216 -18.21 -3.83 1.77
N GLU A 217 -19.26 -3.23 1.20
CA GLU A 217 -19.30 -1.80 0.89
C GLU A 217 -19.07 -0.91 2.12
N ASN A 218 -19.61 -1.29 3.28
CA ASN A 218 -19.38 -0.56 4.53
C ASN A 218 -17.92 -0.58 4.99
N GLU A 219 -17.16 -1.62 4.65
CA GLU A 219 -15.72 -1.68 4.96
C GLU A 219 -14.92 -0.77 4.02
N ILE A 220 -15.32 -0.71 2.74
CA ILE A 220 -14.73 0.21 1.77
C ILE A 220 -15.01 1.65 2.20
N ARG A 221 -16.25 1.96 2.59
CA ARG A 221 -16.63 3.28 3.12
C ARG A 221 -15.83 3.66 4.37
N PHE A 222 -15.62 2.73 5.30
CA PHE A 222 -14.79 3.00 6.49
C PHE A 222 -13.34 3.34 6.10
N MET A 223 -12.76 2.66 5.13
CA MET A 223 -11.43 3.00 4.59
C MET A 223 -11.41 4.40 3.98
N SER A 224 -12.45 4.75 3.22
CA SER A 224 -12.64 6.06 2.61
C SER A 224 -12.73 7.17 3.67
N GLU A 225 -13.54 7.00 4.71
CA GLU A 225 -13.67 7.92 5.84
C GLU A 225 -12.33 8.13 6.58
N GLU A 226 -11.49 7.10 6.69
CA GLU A 226 -10.15 7.25 7.24
C GLU A 226 -9.24 8.09 6.33
N LEU A 227 -9.35 7.93 5.01
CA LEU A 227 -8.61 8.77 4.04
C LEU A 227 -9.06 10.23 4.12
N GLU A 228 -10.36 10.51 4.24
CA GLU A 228 -10.94 11.86 4.26
C GLU A 228 -10.48 12.70 5.45
N LYS A 229 -9.97 12.07 6.51
CA LYS A 229 -9.35 12.79 7.63
C LYS A 229 -8.08 13.56 7.23
N LEU A 230 -7.46 13.17 6.12
CA LEU A 230 -6.20 13.78 5.65
C LEU A 230 -6.27 14.28 4.20
N PHE A 231 -7.11 13.68 3.39
CA PHE A 231 -7.26 13.95 1.96
C PHE A 231 -8.65 14.49 1.61
N PRO A 232 -8.80 15.26 0.52
CA PRO A 232 -10.12 15.58 -0.03
C PRO A 232 -10.91 14.33 -0.45
N MET A 233 -12.23 14.45 -0.44
CA MET A 233 -13.16 13.37 -0.81
C MET A 233 -12.88 12.76 -2.19
N GLU A 234 -12.46 13.55 -3.16
CA GLU A 234 -12.14 13.07 -4.51
C GLU A 234 -11.04 11.99 -4.50
N ILE A 235 -10.15 12.04 -3.50
CA ILE A 235 -9.08 11.06 -3.36
C ILE A 235 -9.60 9.77 -2.72
N SER A 236 -10.45 9.87 -1.72
CA SER A 236 -11.08 8.69 -1.11
C SER A 236 -11.94 7.95 -2.12
N VAL A 237 -12.74 8.67 -2.90
CA VAL A 237 -13.56 8.11 -4.00
C VAL A 237 -12.68 7.40 -5.03
N TYR A 238 -11.52 7.95 -5.39
CA TYR A 238 -10.59 7.25 -6.30
C TYR A 238 -10.21 5.86 -5.79
N TYR A 239 -9.88 5.70 -4.52
CA TYR A 239 -9.52 4.39 -3.96
C TYR A 239 -10.72 3.46 -3.82
N GLU A 240 -11.91 3.97 -3.50
CA GLU A 240 -13.15 3.18 -3.55
C GLU A 240 -13.36 2.59 -4.94
N GLU A 241 -13.28 3.42 -5.98
CA GLU A 241 -13.41 3.00 -7.38
C GLU A 241 -12.33 1.98 -7.78
N CYS A 242 -11.11 2.09 -7.26
CA CYS A 242 -10.09 1.07 -7.46
C CYS A 242 -10.51 -0.28 -6.87
N ILE A 243 -11.06 -0.31 -5.65
CA ILE A 243 -11.52 -1.57 -5.02
C ILE A 243 -12.72 -2.15 -5.78
N PHE A 244 -13.68 -1.33 -6.20
CA PHE A 244 -14.80 -1.78 -7.03
C PHE A 244 -14.33 -2.33 -8.38
N ALA A 245 -13.36 -1.68 -9.02
CA ALA A 245 -12.77 -2.18 -10.26
C ALA A 245 -12.09 -3.54 -10.08
N MET A 246 -11.40 -3.78 -8.94
CA MET A 246 -10.86 -5.10 -8.61
C MET A 246 -11.98 -6.14 -8.47
N GLN A 247 -13.05 -5.80 -7.75
CA GLN A 247 -14.19 -6.72 -7.57
C GLN A 247 -14.81 -7.09 -8.91
N GLU A 248 -15.09 -6.12 -9.78
CA GLU A 248 -15.67 -6.37 -11.11
C GLU A 248 -14.71 -7.21 -11.98
N HIS A 249 -13.41 -6.90 -11.94
CA HIS A 249 -12.43 -7.68 -12.70
C HIS A 249 -12.39 -9.15 -12.23
N ILE A 250 -12.36 -9.40 -10.92
CA ILE A 250 -12.32 -10.77 -10.39
C ILE A 250 -13.63 -11.53 -10.63
N LYS A 251 -14.79 -10.87 -10.66
CA LYS A 251 -16.05 -11.49 -11.09
C LYS A 251 -15.96 -12.01 -12.52
N SER A 252 -15.22 -11.35 -13.40
CA SER A 252 -15.07 -11.78 -14.79
C SER A 252 -14.23 -13.06 -14.99
N PHE A 253 -13.52 -13.53 -13.95
CA PHE A 253 -12.79 -14.80 -13.93
C PHE A 253 -13.68 -16.00 -13.52
N GLN A 254 -14.96 -15.77 -13.30
CA GLN A 254 -15.93 -16.84 -13.04
C GLN A 254 -16.49 -17.36 -14.36
#